data_b5da6864861b96f9e629459054c6a2ae
#
_entry.id   b5da6864861b96f9e629459054c6a2ae
#
_cell.length_a   1.000
_cell.length_b   1.000
_cell.length_c   1.000
_cell.angle_alpha   90.00
_cell.angle_beta   90.00
_cell.angle_gamma   90.00
#
_symmetry.space_group_name_H-M   'P 1'
#
loop_
_entity.id
_entity.type
_entity.pdbx_description
1 polymer ?
#
loop_
_entity_poly.entity_id
_entity_poly.type
_entity_poly.pdbx_seq_one_letter_code
_entity_poly.pdbx_strand_id
1 'polypeptide(L)'
;MLDIFATDPEAKAQREEREEKAQRAQRPSFDFQLRSGMLMGRQPISLKQWRFITPKSATAEHLKELFGGTITEAANGDLAVDTETNAVEVIIDASKVESKLIQWADGLPVHECDGVVFLSPEDDKGKPCGCPKLLDERKEKAKQRRGPKPNIVLPLRLAQDQELGLGKYTATAWSFAEDFPYTMKRLAEIDGEAYCILRLEHIEYKTKAGEKREFVKPVLDVISSFQEAMAEDPEPDA
;
A
#
# COMPACT_ATOMS: atom_id res chain seq x y z
N MET A 1 9.13 36.44 -13.11
CA MET A 1 7.80 35.88 -12.79
C MET A 1 7.05 36.97 -12.03
N LEU A 2 5.82 37.31 -12.43
CA LEU A 2 5.02 38.29 -11.69
C LEU A 2 4.49 37.68 -10.41
N ASP A 3 4.91 38.20 -9.26
CA ASP A 3 4.54 37.67 -7.94
C ASP A 3 3.48 38.55 -7.23
N ILE A 4 2.56 39.09 -8.05
CA ILE A 4 1.50 40.01 -7.59
C ILE A 4 0.48 39.33 -6.65
N PHE A 5 0.45 37.99 -6.60
CA PHE A 5 -0.47 37.23 -5.74
C PHE A 5 0.16 36.86 -4.38
N ALA A 6 1.47 37.09 -4.18
CA ALA A 6 2.14 36.75 -2.94
C ALA A 6 1.76 37.67 -1.77
N THR A 7 1.28 38.90 -2.08
CA THR A 7 0.91 39.91 -1.09
C THR A 7 -0.60 39.90 -0.74
N ASP A 8 -1.43 39.16 -1.50
CA ASP A 8 -2.87 39.05 -1.26
C ASP A 8 -3.15 37.69 -0.61
N PRO A 9 -3.57 37.65 0.69
CA PRO A 9 -3.84 36.43 1.40
C PRO A 9 -4.95 35.56 0.78
N GLU A 10 -5.99 36.19 0.20
CA GLU A 10 -7.10 35.46 -0.42
C GLU A 10 -6.66 34.82 -1.75
N ALA A 11 -5.91 35.57 -2.57
CA ALA A 11 -5.37 35.05 -3.83
C ALA A 11 -4.36 33.93 -3.59
N LYS A 12 -3.54 34.02 -2.52
CA LYS A 12 -2.63 32.98 -2.09
C LYS A 12 -3.39 31.70 -1.70
N ALA A 13 -4.41 31.83 -0.86
CA ALA A 13 -5.23 30.70 -0.41
C ALA A 13 -5.95 30.01 -1.59
N GLN A 14 -6.53 30.79 -2.54
CA GLN A 14 -7.15 30.25 -3.74
C GLN A 14 -6.15 29.52 -4.65
N ARG A 15 -4.92 30.01 -4.74
CA ARG A 15 -3.87 29.35 -5.50
C ARG A 15 -3.44 28.04 -4.85
N GLU A 16 -3.22 28.04 -3.55
CA GLU A 16 -2.90 26.83 -2.77
C GLU A 16 -4.00 25.78 -2.91
N GLU A 17 -5.27 26.17 -2.82
CA GLU A 17 -6.40 25.26 -3.04
C GLU A 17 -6.43 24.69 -4.46
N ARG A 18 -6.14 25.51 -5.48
CA ARG A 18 -6.05 25.05 -6.87
C ARG A 18 -4.88 24.11 -7.08
N GLU A 19 -3.73 24.40 -6.49
CA GLU A 19 -2.53 23.55 -6.56
C GLU A 19 -2.78 22.21 -5.84
N GLU A 20 -3.40 22.21 -4.66
CA GLU A 20 -3.83 21.00 -3.98
C GLU A 20 -4.82 20.17 -4.80
N LYS A 21 -5.80 20.83 -5.41
CA LYS A 21 -6.80 20.19 -6.26
C LYS A 21 -6.18 19.60 -7.52
N ALA A 22 -5.22 20.30 -8.12
CA ALA A 22 -4.44 19.82 -9.25
C ALA A 22 -3.55 18.62 -8.85
N GLN A 23 -2.89 18.67 -7.69
CA GLN A 23 -2.11 17.56 -7.17
C GLN A 23 -2.98 16.33 -6.84
N ARG A 24 -4.19 16.54 -6.28
CA ARG A 24 -5.16 15.46 -6.07
C ARG A 24 -5.62 14.83 -7.39
N ALA A 25 -5.83 15.64 -8.43
CA ALA A 25 -6.21 15.16 -9.76
C ALA A 25 -5.08 14.39 -10.47
N GLN A 26 -3.82 14.66 -10.12
CA GLN A 26 -2.65 13.94 -10.64
C GLN A 26 -2.34 12.63 -9.89
N ARG A 27 -2.98 12.38 -8.74
CA ARG A 27 -2.80 11.10 -8.05
C ARG A 27 -3.39 9.98 -8.90
N PRO A 28 -2.67 8.86 -9.07
CA PRO A 28 -3.20 7.74 -9.82
C PRO A 28 -4.52 7.28 -9.21
N SER A 29 -5.56 7.18 -10.05
CA SER A 29 -6.80 6.53 -9.63
C SER A 29 -6.58 5.02 -9.68
N PHE A 30 -7.04 4.34 -8.64
CA PHE A 30 -6.94 2.89 -8.56
C PHE A 30 -8.30 2.26 -8.79
N ASP A 31 -8.34 1.26 -9.67
CA ASP A 31 -9.55 0.52 -10.01
C ASP A 31 -9.94 -0.46 -8.91
N PHE A 32 -8.95 -0.96 -8.17
CA PHE A 32 -9.15 -1.85 -7.03
C PHE A 32 -8.05 -1.70 -5.97
N GLN A 33 -8.29 -2.23 -4.78
CA GLN A 33 -7.33 -2.25 -3.66
C GLN A 33 -7.29 -3.63 -3.03
N LEU A 34 -6.08 -4.14 -2.77
CA LEU A 34 -5.89 -5.34 -1.99
C LEU A 34 -5.85 -5.01 -0.49
N ARG A 35 -6.44 -5.88 0.31
CA ARG A 35 -6.46 -5.79 1.77
C ARG A 35 -6.03 -7.11 2.38
N SER A 36 -5.09 -7.05 3.31
CA SER A 36 -4.64 -8.16 4.16
C SER A 36 -5.33 -8.19 5.53
N GLY A 37 -6.28 -7.29 5.75
CA GLY A 37 -7.02 -7.16 6.99
C GLY A 37 -8.33 -6.41 6.80
N MET A 38 -9.21 -6.53 7.80
CA MET A 38 -10.49 -5.83 7.85
C MET A 38 -10.82 -5.42 9.28
N LEU A 39 -11.84 -4.58 9.45
CA LEU A 39 -12.42 -4.29 10.76
C LEU A 39 -13.61 -5.21 11.01
N MET A 40 -13.58 -5.95 12.12
CA MET A 40 -14.74 -6.64 12.65
C MET A 40 -15.29 -5.81 13.82
N GLY A 41 -16.31 -5.03 13.53
CA GLY A 41 -16.75 -3.95 14.42
C GLY A 41 -15.66 -2.89 14.58
N ARG A 42 -15.08 -2.77 15.79
CA ARG A 42 -13.97 -1.84 16.07
C ARG A 42 -12.60 -2.53 16.14
N GLN A 43 -12.54 -3.85 16.00
CA GLN A 43 -11.33 -4.63 16.14
C GLN A 43 -10.72 -4.92 14.76
N PRO A 44 -9.44 -4.55 14.52
CA PRO A 44 -8.74 -4.95 13.32
C PRO A 44 -8.39 -6.44 13.39
N ILE A 45 -8.69 -7.16 12.33
CA ILE A 45 -8.32 -8.57 12.15
C ILE A 45 -7.48 -8.74 10.90
N SER A 46 -6.54 -9.68 10.94
CA SER A 46 -5.79 -10.12 9.76
C SER A 46 -6.59 -11.18 9.01
N LEU A 47 -6.56 -11.13 7.69
CA LEU A 47 -7.19 -12.09 6.80
C LEU A 47 -6.20 -13.20 6.44
N LYS A 48 -6.69 -14.41 6.24
CA LYS A 48 -5.90 -15.56 5.74
C LYS A 48 -5.83 -15.59 4.20
N GLN A 49 -6.77 -14.91 3.56
CA GLN A 49 -6.90 -14.78 2.10
C GLN A 49 -7.02 -13.31 1.71
N TRP A 50 -6.71 -13.00 0.47
CA TRP A 50 -6.80 -11.64 -0.03
C TRP A 50 -8.25 -11.17 -0.14
N ARG A 51 -8.46 -9.90 0.19
CA ARG A 51 -9.71 -9.19 -0.03
C ARG A 51 -9.45 -8.05 -0.99
N PHE A 52 -10.22 -8.00 -2.08
CA PHE A 52 -10.19 -6.86 -3.00
C PHE A 52 -11.34 -5.91 -2.68
N ILE A 53 -11.10 -4.62 -2.82
CA ILE A 53 -12.12 -3.57 -2.70
C ILE A 53 -12.14 -2.78 -4.00
N THR A 54 -13.32 -2.60 -4.58
CA THR A 54 -13.53 -1.84 -5.82
C THR A 54 -14.90 -1.18 -5.83
N PRO A 55 -15.04 0.05 -6.38
CA PRO A 55 -16.35 0.67 -6.57
C PRO A 55 -17.11 0.13 -7.80
N LYS A 56 -16.45 -0.68 -8.66
CA LYS A 56 -16.97 -1.13 -9.95
C LYS A 56 -17.49 -2.56 -9.86
N SER A 57 -18.77 -2.80 -10.17
CA SER A 57 -19.37 -4.14 -10.15
C SER A 57 -18.73 -5.09 -11.15
N ALA A 58 -18.45 -4.62 -12.37
CA ALA A 58 -17.77 -5.44 -13.38
C ALA A 58 -16.38 -5.91 -12.92
N THR A 59 -15.60 -5.03 -12.28
CA THR A 59 -14.30 -5.40 -11.70
C THR A 59 -14.47 -6.41 -10.57
N ALA A 60 -15.49 -6.26 -9.72
CA ALA A 60 -15.74 -7.21 -8.63
C ALA A 60 -16.10 -8.61 -9.13
N GLU A 61 -16.97 -8.70 -10.14
CA GLU A 61 -17.34 -9.98 -10.75
C GLU A 61 -16.13 -10.65 -11.41
N HIS A 62 -15.32 -9.89 -12.15
CA HIS A 62 -14.12 -10.43 -12.78
C HIS A 62 -13.07 -10.89 -11.75
N LEU A 63 -12.85 -10.15 -10.68
CA LEU A 63 -11.97 -10.57 -9.58
C LEU A 63 -12.46 -11.86 -8.91
N LYS A 64 -13.79 -12.02 -8.77
CA LYS A 64 -14.39 -13.26 -8.28
C LYS A 64 -14.18 -14.42 -9.24
N GLU A 65 -14.27 -14.20 -10.56
CA GLU A 65 -13.98 -15.22 -11.56
C GLU A 65 -12.52 -15.68 -11.51
N LEU A 66 -11.56 -14.74 -11.34
CA LEU A 66 -10.14 -15.03 -11.27
C LEU A 66 -9.72 -15.74 -9.97
N PHE A 67 -10.27 -15.33 -8.83
CA PHE A 67 -9.76 -15.74 -7.51
C PHE A 67 -10.77 -16.46 -6.62
N GLY A 68 -11.96 -16.74 -7.16
CA GLY A 68 -13.05 -17.37 -6.40
C GLY A 68 -13.63 -16.47 -5.31
N GLY A 69 -14.44 -17.07 -4.45
CA GLY A 69 -14.94 -16.40 -3.26
C GLY A 69 -16.30 -15.72 -3.39
N THR A 70 -16.54 -14.69 -2.57
CA THR A 70 -17.85 -14.04 -2.46
C THR A 70 -17.73 -12.53 -2.53
N ILE A 71 -18.74 -11.90 -3.16
CA ILE A 71 -18.86 -10.44 -3.21
C ILE A 71 -19.77 -9.99 -2.06
N THR A 72 -19.31 -9.01 -1.30
CA THR A 72 -20.05 -8.39 -0.19
C THR A 72 -19.95 -6.86 -0.29
N GLU A 73 -20.75 -6.12 0.46
CA GLU A 73 -20.63 -4.67 0.55
C GLU A 73 -19.63 -4.29 1.63
N ALA A 74 -18.70 -3.39 1.32
CA ALA A 74 -17.76 -2.82 2.27
C ALA A 74 -18.38 -1.63 3.01
N ALA A 75 -17.81 -1.24 4.17
CA ALA A 75 -18.35 -0.20 5.03
C ALA A 75 -18.44 1.20 4.38
N ASN A 76 -17.72 1.44 3.30
CA ASN A 76 -17.73 2.70 2.54
C ASN A 76 -18.67 2.66 1.31
N GLY A 77 -19.46 1.59 1.15
CA GLY A 77 -20.36 1.40 0.01
C GLY A 77 -19.69 0.82 -1.25
N ASP A 78 -18.37 0.56 -1.23
CA ASP A 78 -17.70 -0.18 -2.29
C ASP A 78 -18.02 -1.68 -2.21
N LEU A 79 -17.69 -2.42 -3.26
CA LEU A 79 -17.77 -3.88 -3.27
C LEU A 79 -16.49 -4.50 -2.73
N ALA A 80 -16.63 -5.53 -1.94
CA ALA A 80 -15.55 -6.33 -1.40
C ALA A 80 -15.63 -7.75 -1.95
N VAL A 81 -14.55 -8.24 -2.55
CA VAL A 81 -14.41 -9.63 -2.99
C VAL A 81 -13.52 -10.35 -1.97
N ASP A 82 -14.13 -11.20 -1.16
CA ASP A 82 -13.43 -12.09 -0.24
C ASP A 82 -13.02 -13.35 -1.01
N THR A 83 -11.75 -13.40 -1.43
CA THR A 83 -11.25 -14.45 -2.33
C THR A 83 -10.92 -15.75 -1.60
N GLU A 84 -10.61 -16.79 -2.35
CA GLU A 84 -10.14 -18.09 -1.84
C GLU A 84 -8.61 -18.22 -1.92
N THR A 85 -7.91 -17.19 -2.40
CA THR A 85 -6.46 -17.20 -2.56
C THR A 85 -5.72 -16.41 -1.48
N ASN A 86 -4.58 -16.92 -1.06
CA ASN A 86 -3.62 -16.23 -0.21
C ASN A 86 -2.42 -15.67 -0.98
N ALA A 87 -2.33 -15.92 -2.29
CA ALA A 87 -1.26 -15.43 -3.14
C ALA A 87 -1.83 -14.86 -4.44
N VAL A 88 -1.29 -13.72 -4.86
CA VAL A 88 -1.67 -13.02 -6.09
C VAL A 88 -0.40 -12.66 -6.85
N GLU A 89 -0.37 -13.00 -8.12
CA GLU A 89 0.70 -12.63 -9.04
C GLU A 89 0.47 -11.20 -9.53
N VAL A 90 1.48 -10.35 -9.36
CA VAL A 90 1.36 -8.93 -9.60
C VAL A 90 2.57 -8.38 -10.36
N ILE A 91 2.33 -7.32 -11.10
CA ILE A 91 3.34 -6.57 -11.84
C ILE A 91 3.54 -5.24 -11.13
N ILE A 92 4.77 -4.95 -10.73
CA ILE A 92 5.13 -3.76 -9.96
C ILE A 92 6.25 -2.99 -10.67
N ASP A 93 6.05 -1.68 -10.81
CA ASP A 93 7.08 -0.72 -11.21
C ASP A 93 7.69 -0.09 -9.96
N ALA A 94 8.97 -0.38 -9.71
CA ALA A 94 9.69 0.11 -8.54
C ALA A 94 9.67 1.64 -8.41
N SER A 95 9.65 2.35 -9.54
CA SER A 95 9.64 3.82 -9.56
C SER A 95 8.33 4.45 -9.05
N LYS A 96 7.25 3.67 -9.02
CA LYS A 96 5.92 4.10 -8.55
C LYS A 96 5.62 3.72 -7.11
N VAL A 97 6.53 2.99 -6.46
CA VAL A 97 6.37 2.58 -5.07
C VAL A 97 6.61 3.75 -4.13
N GLU A 98 5.66 3.97 -3.23
CA GLU A 98 5.79 4.99 -2.18
C GLU A 98 6.05 4.33 -0.83
N SER A 99 7.04 4.84 -0.10
CA SER A 99 7.36 4.38 1.26
C SER A 99 7.60 5.55 2.20
N LYS A 100 6.77 5.68 3.22
CA LYS A 100 6.86 6.75 4.21
C LYS A 100 6.26 6.34 5.55
N LEU A 101 6.52 7.12 6.58
CA LEU A 101 5.85 7.04 7.87
C LEU A 101 4.79 8.15 7.94
N ILE A 102 3.55 7.79 8.28
CA ILE A 102 2.45 8.76 8.40
C ILE A 102 1.76 8.63 9.76
N GLN A 103 1.51 9.77 10.40
CA GLN A 103 0.57 9.88 11.50
C GLN A 103 -0.67 10.62 11.04
N TRP A 104 -1.82 10.04 11.33
CA TRP A 104 -3.13 10.62 11.01
C TRP A 104 -3.79 11.13 12.28
N ALA A 105 -4.38 12.32 12.19
CA ALA A 105 -5.29 12.86 13.19
C ALA A 105 -6.51 13.48 12.47
N ASP A 106 -7.70 13.13 12.91
CA ASP A 106 -8.97 13.62 12.36
C ASP A 106 -9.10 13.48 10.83
N GLY A 107 -8.54 12.38 10.30
CA GLY A 107 -8.56 12.07 8.87
C GLY A 107 -7.52 12.81 8.02
N LEU A 108 -6.70 13.67 8.65
CA LEU A 108 -5.64 14.41 7.97
C LEU A 108 -4.25 13.86 8.37
N PRO A 109 -3.28 13.86 7.46
CA PRO A 109 -1.90 13.55 7.78
C PRO A 109 -1.27 14.72 8.55
N VAL A 110 -0.91 14.49 9.80
CA VAL A 110 -0.29 15.53 10.68
C VAL A 110 1.22 15.37 10.78
N HIS A 111 1.76 14.26 10.33
CA HIS A 111 3.20 14.01 10.29
C HIS A 111 3.49 13.02 9.16
N GLU A 112 4.25 13.45 8.17
CA GLU A 112 4.79 12.60 7.11
C GLU A 112 6.30 12.71 7.09
N CYS A 113 7.01 11.58 7.17
CA CYS A 113 8.47 11.55 7.16
C CYS A 113 9.02 10.22 6.58
N ASP A 114 10.31 10.19 6.31
CA ASP A 114 11.04 8.97 5.97
C ASP A 114 11.64 8.25 7.20
N GLY A 115 11.41 8.84 8.39
CA GLY A 115 11.99 8.39 9.66
C GLY A 115 13.21 9.19 10.11
N VAL A 116 13.70 10.10 9.28
CA VAL A 116 14.82 11.02 9.56
C VAL A 116 14.37 12.46 9.37
N VAL A 117 13.77 12.78 8.23
CA VAL A 117 13.32 14.13 7.88
C VAL A 117 11.85 14.14 7.51
N PHE A 118 11.22 15.29 7.64
CA PHE A 118 9.87 15.53 7.15
C PHE A 118 9.83 15.47 5.63
N LEU A 119 8.76 14.86 5.10
CA LEU A 119 8.42 14.86 3.68
C LEU A 119 7.30 15.86 3.37
N SER A 120 6.49 16.20 4.38
CA SER A 120 5.35 17.11 4.33
C SER A 120 5.10 17.68 5.72
N PRO A 121 4.58 18.92 5.91
CA PRO A 121 4.27 19.90 4.84
C PRO A 121 5.54 20.50 4.20
N GLU A 122 5.36 21.27 3.12
CA GLU A 122 6.50 21.82 2.35
C GLU A 122 7.40 22.73 3.19
N ASP A 123 6.83 23.49 4.14
CA ASP A 123 7.59 24.38 5.06
C ASP A 123 8.53 23.61 6.00
N ASP A 124 8.26 22.34 6.28
CA ASP A 124 9.06 21.49 7.17
C ASP A 124 9.89 20.45 6.42
N LYS A 125 9.68 20.31 5.12
CA LYS A 125 10.36 19.34 4.27
C LYS A 125 11.88 19.43 4.39
N GLY A 126 12.51 18.28 4.63
CA GLY A 126 13.96 18.18 4.83
C GLY A 126 14.44 18.52 6.24
N LYS A 127 13.60 19.07 7.13
CA LYS A 127 13.95 19.26 8.54
C LYS A 127 13.90 17.94 9.30
N PRO A 128 14.68 17.77 10.39
CA PRO A 128 14.59 16.59 11.24
C PRO A 128 13.17 16.34 11.76
N CYS A 129 12.64 15.15 11.55
CA CYS A 129 11.25 14.83 11.88
C CYS A 129 10.97 14.59 13.36
N GLY A 130 12.02 14.49 14.21
CA GLY A 130 11.87 14.28 15.65
C GLY A 130 11.38 12.88 16.06
N CYS A 131 11.29 11.95 15.13
CA CYS A 131 10.96 10.56 15.45
C CYS A 131 12.08 9.88 16.26
N PRO A 132 11.74 8.96 17.19
CA PRO A 132 12.75 8.19 17.93
C PRO A 132 13.73 7.49 16.99
N LYS A 133 14.98 7.36 17.41
CA LYS A 133 16.02 6.64 16.65
C LYS A 133 15.80 5.13 16.69
N LEU A 134 15.37 4.61 17.85
CA LEU A 134 15.18 3.19 18.06
C LEU A 134 13.83 2.72 17.51
N LEU A 135 13.86 1.59 16.82
CA LEU A 135 12.66 1.00 16.18
C LEU A 135 11.57 0.67 17.21
N ASP A 136 11.94 0.08 18.34
CA ASP A 136 10.98 -0.29 19.39
C ASP A 136 10.29 0.93 19.99
N GLU A 137 10.99 2.04 20.15
CA GLU A 137 10.40 3.31 20.61
C GLU A 137 9.42 3.88 19.58
N ARG A 138 9.74 3.75 18.27
CA ARG A 138 8.82 4.14 17.18
C ARG A 138 7.55 3.30 17.23
N LYS A 139 7.69 1.96 17.35
CA LYS A 139 6.57 1.03 17.44
C LYS A 139 5.67 1.35 18.63
N GLU A 140 6.28 1.62 19.80
CA GLU A 140 5.54 1.94 21.01
C GLU A 140 4.79 3.28 20.89
N LYS A 141 5.43 4.34 20.39
CA LYS A 141 4.74 5.62 20.11
C LYS A 141 3.60 5.47 19.12
N ALA A 142 3.81 4.70 18.05
CA ALA A 142 2.78 4.44 17.05
C ALA A 142 1.58 3.67 17.63
N LYS A 143 1.83 2.69 18.52
CA LYS A 143 0.79 1.94 19.23
C LYS A 143 -0.04 2.86 20.15
N GLN A 144 0.59 3.84 20.77
CA GLN A 144 -0.05 4.87 21.59
C GLN A 144 -0.75 5.98 20.75
N ARG A 145 -0.73 5.89 19.43
CA ARG A 145 -1.21 6.93 18.49
C ARG A 145 -0.47 8.27 18.61
N ARG A 146 0.75 8.27 19.12
CA ARG A 146 1.61 9.45 19.33
C ARG A 146 2.76 9.54 18.34
N GLY A 147 2.80 8.66 17.36
CA GLY A 147 3.85 8.62 16.35
C GLY A 147 3.36 8.03 15.04
N PRO A 148 4.08 8.31 13.95
CA PRO A 148 3.71 7.84 12.64
C PRO A 148 3.91 6.32 12.51
N LYS A 149 3.14 5.72 11.58
CA LYS A 149 3.20 4.29 11.20
C LYS A 149 3.71 4.16 9.78
N PRO A 150 4.24 2.99 9.42
CA PRO A 150 4.53 2.69 8.04
C PRO A 150 3.30 2.89 7.15
N ASN A 151 3.52 3.48 5.98
CA ASN A 151 2.56 3.58 4.90
C ASN A 151 3.32 3.34 3.60
N ILE A 152 3.33 2.08 3.17
CA ILE A 152 3.98 1.64 1.96
C ILE A 152 2.89 1.35 0.95
N VAL A 153 2.88 2.07 -0.14
CA VAL A 153 1.90 1.92 -1.22
C VAL A 153 2.60 1.26 -2.41
N LEU A 154 2.09 0.12 -2.81
CA LEU A 154 2.51 -0.64 -3.97
C LEU A 154 1.43 -0.50 -5.05
N PRO A 155 1.56 0.41 -6.02
CA PRO A 155 0.78 0.37 -7.25
C PRO A 155 1.13 -0.92 -8.00
N LEU A 156 0.11 -1.62 -8.50
CA LEU A 156 0.31 -2.92 -9.14
C LEU A 156 -0.76 -3.19 -10.21
N ARG A 157 -0.44 -4.08 -11.13
CA ARG A 157 -1.41 -4.73 -12.02
C ARG A 157 -1.44 -6.22 -11.71
N LEU A 158 -2.56 -6.88 -11.99
CA LEU A 158 -2.62 -8.33 -11.92
C LEU A 158 -1.88 -8.94 -13.11
N ALA A 159 -1.07 -9.97 -12.86
CA ALA A 159 -0.37 -10.66 -13.94
C ALA A 159 -1.34 -11.46 -14.85
N GLN A 160 -2.40 -12.02 -14.22
CA GLN A 160 -3.43 -12.79 -14.92
C GLN A 160 -4.32 -11.93 -15.82
N ASP A 161 -4.50 -10.64 -15.49
CA ASP A 161 -5.28 -9.70 -16.30
C ASP A 161 -4.79 -8.26 -16.11
N GLN A 162 -3.95 -7.82 -17.03
CA GLN A 162 -3.38 -6.47 -16.99
C GLN A 162 -4.39 -5.39 -17.42
N GLU A 163 -5.44 -5.77 -18.17
CA GLU A 163 -6.47 -4.85 -18.67
C GLU A 163 -7.50 -4.50 -17.60
N LEU A 164 -7.55 -5.24 -16.49
CA LEU A 164 -8.40 -4.92 -15.35
C LEU A 164 -8.10 -3.55 -14.72
N GLY A 165 -6.92 -3.01 -15.03
CA GLY A 165 -6.50 -1.68 -14.63
C GLY A 165 -5.48 -1.67 -13.50
N LEU A 166 -5.29 -0.48 -12.92
CA LEU A 166 -4.31 -0.25 -11.87
C LEU A 166 -4.92 -0.51 -10.50
N GLY A 167 -4.34 -1.43 -9.77
CA GLY A 167 -4.65 -1.67 -8.37
C GLY A 167 -3.58 -1.12 -7.44
N LYS A 168 -3.82 -1.24 -6.13
CA LYS A 168 -2.81 -0.99 -5.11
C LYS A 168 -2.93 -1.94 -3.92
N TYR A 169 -1.80 -2.19 -3.29
CA TYR A 169 -1.73 -2.69 -1.93
C TYR A 169 -1.11 -1.63 -1.02
N THR A 170 -1.68 -1.42 0.16
CA THR A 170 -1.11 -0.51 1.16
C THR A 170 -0.75 -1.29 2.42
N ALA A 171 0.55 -1.39 2.70
CA ALA A 171 1.07 -2.03 3.89
C ALA A 171 1.30 -0.99 5.00
N THR A 172 0.76 -1.27 6.19
CA THR A 172 0.93 -0.45 7.40
C THR A 172 1.58 -1.22 8.56
N ALA A 173 1.90 -2.49 8.33
CA ALA A 173 2.52 -3.36 9.33
C ALA A 173 4.02 -3.11 9.43
N TRP A 174 4.53 -3.02 10.64
CA TRP A 174 5.97 -2.88 10.89
C TRP A 174 6.77 -4.08 10.35
N SER A 175 6.23 -5.29 10.46
CA SER A 175 6.88 -6.50 9.94
C SER A 175 7.12 -6.44 8.43
N PHE A 176 6.19 -5.84 7.67
CA PHE A 176 6.38 -5.61 6.24
C PHE A 176 7.43 -4.53 6.00
N ALA A 177 7.37 -3.42 6.77
CA ALA A 177 8.30 -2.31 6.63
C ALA A 177 9.76 -2.69 6.98
N GLU A 178 9.97 -3.64 7.89
CA GLU A 178 11.30 -4.12 8.27
C GLU A 178 11.99 -4.89 7.14
N ASP A 179 11.24 -5.70 6.37
CA ASP A 179 11.75 -6.46 5.25
C ASP A 179 11.81 -5.62 3.95
N PHE A 180 11.07 -4.53 3.90
CA PHE A 180 10.84 -3.74 2.69
C PHE A 180 12.12 -3.16 2.05
N PRO A 181 13.16 -2.71 2.78
CA PRO A 181 14.41 -2.25 2.16
C PRO A 181 15.09 -3.33 1.32
N TYR A 182 15.03 -4.61 1.73
CA TYR A 182 15.53 -5.72 0.95
C TYR A 182 14.69 -5.93 -0.31
N THR A 183 13.36 -5.91 -0.17
CA THR A 183 12.44 -6.02 -1.30
C THR A 183 12.65 -4.89 -2.32
N MET A 184 12.81 -3.64 -1.86
CA MET A 184 13.09 -2.50 -2.74
C MET A 184 14.43 -2.64 -3.48
N LYS A 185 15.45 -3.18 -2.82
CA LYS A 185 16.72 -3.45 -3.48
C LYS A 185 16.54 -4.45 -4.63
N ARG A 186 15.79 -5.54 -4.40
CA ARG A 186 15.48 -6.54 -5.42
C ARG A 186 14.67 -5.95 -6.57
N LEU A 187 13.66 -5.13 -6.27
CA LEU A 187 12.87 -4.42 -7.29
C LEU A 187 13.73 -3.47 -8.13
N ALA A 188 14.68 -2.77 -7.50
CA ALA A 188 15.56 -1.83 -8.18
C ALA A 188 16.63 -2.51 -9.05
N GLU A 189 16.91 -3.80 -8.85
CA GLU A 189 17.81 -4.61 -9.70
C GLU A 189 17.14 -5.02 -11.02
N ILE A 190 15.79 -4.89 -11.11
CA ILE A 190 15.02 -5.22 -12.32
C ILE A 190 14.85 -3.96 -13.16
N ASP A 191 15.20 -4.06 -14.43
CA ASP A 191 14.92 -2.99 -15.40
C ASP A 191 13.46 -3.05 -15.84
N GLY A 192 12.70 -1.97 -15.55
CA GLY A 192 11.28 -1.85 -15.88
C GLY A 192 10.34 -2.45 -14.82
N GLU A 193 9.41 -3.27 -15.28
CA GLU A 193 8.36 -3.84 -14.43
C GLU A 193 8.78 -5.24 -13.92
N ALA A 194 8.60 -5.45 -12.63
CA ALA A 194 8.88 -6.70 -11.95
C ALA A 194 7.65 -7.59 -11.86
N TYR A 195 7.82 -8.87 -12.18
CA TYR A 195 6.87 -9.93 -11.85
C TYR A 195 7.09 -10.37 -10.42
N CYS A 196 6.04 -10.29 -9.61
CA CYS A 196 6.11 -10.55 -8.18
C CYS A 196 4.94 -11.42 -7.72
N ILE A 197 5.12 -12.10 -6.59
CA ILE A 197 4.05 -12.80 -5.88
C ILE A 197 3.80 -12.07 -4.56
N LEU A 198 2.60 -11.51 -4.41
CA LEU A 198 2.14 -10.92 -3.16
C LEU A 198 1.31 -11.95 -2.40
N ARG A 199 1.83 -12.46 -1.28
CA ARG A 199 1.20 -13.54 -0.52
C ARG A 199 0.99 -13.22 0.94
N LEU A 200 0.01 -13.90 1.55
CA LEU A 200 -0.27 -13.88 2.97
C LEU A 200 0.33 -15.14 3.61
N GLU A 201 1.40 -14.96 4.37
CA GLU A 201 2.08 -16.03 5.07
C GLU A 201 1.50 -16.20 6.47
N HIS A 202 1.05 -17.41 6.78
CA HIS A 202 0.56 -17.75 8.11
C HIS A 202 1.73 -18.21 8.99
N ILE A 203 2.01 -17.45 10.03
CA ILE A 203 3.11 -17.70 10.95
C ILE A 203 2.56 -18.16 12.30
N GLU A 204 2.97 -19.35 12.72
CA GLU A 204 2.70 -19.88 14.05
C GLU A 204 3.98 -19.87 14.89
N TYR A 205 3.89 -19.41 16.11
CA TYR A 205 5.04 -19.43 17.03
C TYR A 205 4.58 -19.70 18.46
N LYS A 206 5.51 -20.19 19.28
CA LYS A 206 5.30 -20.32 20.72
C LYS A 206 5.97 -19.15 21.44
N THR A 207 5.23 -18.51 22.33
CA THR A 207 5.80 -17.49 23.21
C THR A 207 6.77 -18.14 24.21
N LYS A 208 7.60 -17.34 24.88
CA LYS A 208 8.47 -17.83 25.98
C LYS A 208 7.69 -18.47 27.13
N ALA A 209 6.40 -18.13 27.27
CA ALA A 209 5.47 -18.74 28.22
C ALA A 209 4.80 -20.04 27.72
N GLY A 210 5.16 -20.52 26.51
CA GLY A 210 4.61 -21.75 25.93
C GLY A 210 3.28 -21.58 25.21
N GLU A 211 2.69 -20.38 25.19
CA GLU A 211 1.44 -20.11 24.48
C GLU A 211 1.66 -20.15 22.96
N LYS A 212 0.78 -20.84 22.25
CA LYS A 212 0.74 -20.76 20.77
C LYS A 212 0.13 -19.43 20.36
N ARG A 213 0.79 -18.76 19.46
CA ARG A 213 0.28 -17.55 18.81
C ARG A 213 0.43 -17.67 17.31
N GLU A 214 -0.54 -17.10 16.60
CA GLU A 214 -0.54 -17.05 15.14
C GLU A 214 -0.77 -15.63 14.67
N PHE A 215 -0.18 -15.29 13.53
CA PHE A 215 -0.48 -14.04 12.81
C PHE A 215 -0.25 -14.24 11.32
N VAL A 216 -0.87 -13.39 10.52
CA VAL A 216 -0.69 -13.38 9.08
C VAL A 216 0.20 -12.21 8.69
N LYS A 217 1.24 -12.49 7.92
CA LYS A 217 2.23 -11.53 7.43
C LYS A 217 2.12 -11.42 5.92
N PRO A 218 1.85 -10.22 5.36
CA PRO A 218 2.01 -9.99 3.94
C PRO A 218 3.50 -10.07 3.56
N VAL A 219 3.79 -10.72 2.45
CA VAL A 219 5.14 -10.89 1.89
C VAL A 219 5.09 -10.59 0.40
N LEU A 220 6.07 -9.85 -0.10
CA LEU A 220 6.26 -9.60 -1.52
C LEU A 220 7.53 -10.29 -1.99
N ASP A 221 7.36 -11.34 -2.78
CA ASP A 221 8.46 -12.08 -3.41
C ASP A 221 8.68 -11.51 -4.82
N VAL A 222 9.87 -11.00 -5.07
CA VAL A 222 10.29 -10.48 -6.38
C VAL A 222 10.93 -11.64 -7.14
N ILE A 223 10.31 -12.04 -8.26
CA ILE A 223 10.68 -13.26 -9.00
C ILE A 223 11.65 -12.93 -10.13
N SER A 224 11.19 -12.16 -11.12
CA SER A 224 11.94 -11.83 -12.35
C SER A 224 11.46 -10.49 -12.91
N SER A 225 12.02 -10.06 -14.04
CA SER A 225 11.37 -9.03 -14.84
C SER A 225 10.08 -9.58 -15.44
N PHE A 226 9.11 -8.70 -15.68
CA PHE A 226 7.86 -9.12 -16.31
C PHE A 226 8.10 -9.67 -17.73
N GLN A 227 9.06 -9.14 -18.47
CA GLN A 227 9.44 -9.62 -19.79
C GLN A 227 9.99 -11.06 -19.77
N GLU A 228 10.82 -11.38 -18.78
CA GLU A 228 11.33 -12.76 -18.60
C GLU A 228 10.21 -13.72 -18.24
N ALA A 229 9.32 -13.34 -17.31
CA ALA A 229 8.19 -14.17 -16.92
C ALA A 229 7.26 -14.51 -18.10
N MET A 230 7.01 -13.53 -18.99
CA MET A 230 6.20 -13.75 -20.21
C MET A 230 6.92 -14.57 -21.28
N ALA A 231 8.26 -14.59 -21.27
CA ALA A 231 9.03 -15.38 -22.24
C ALA A 231 9.16 -16.86 -21.82
N GLU A 232 9.04 -17.14 -20.50
CA GLU A 232 9.10 -18.50 -19.94
C GLU A 232 7.76 -19.25 -20.02
N ASP A 233 6.63 -18.55 -20.33
CA ASP A 233 5.32 -19.17 -20.53
C ASP A 233 5.08 -19.31 -22.06
N PRO A 234 5.58 -20.42 -22.71
CA PRO A 234 5.34 -20.62 -24.13
C PRO A 234 3.83 -20.80 -24.33
N GLU A 235 3.27 -20.03 -25.28
CA GLU A 235 1.89 -20.24 -25.74
C GLU A 235 1.64 -21.76 -25.93
N PRO A 236 0.55 -22.30 -25.36
CA PRO A 236 0.21 -23.68 -25.66
C PRO A 236 0.04 -23.80 -27.17
N ASP A 237 0.87 -24.65 -27.79
CA ASP A 237 0.81 -24.97 -29.22
C ASP A 237 -0.64 -25.19 -29.66
N ALA A 238 -1.08 -24.38 -30.60
CA ALA A 238 -2.43 -24.38 -31.16
C ALA A 238 -2.71 -25.64 -32.00
#